data_cd348f1dc38e7764af8099c7c07394d9
#
_entry.id   cd348f1dc38e7764af8099c7c07394d9
#
_cell.length_a   1.000
_cell.length_b   1.000
_cell.length_c   1.000
_cell.angle_alpha   90.00
_cell.angle_beta   90.00
_cell.angle_gamma   90.00
#
_symmetry.space_group_name_H-M   'P 1'
#
loop_
_entity.id
_entity.type
_entity.pdbx_description
1 polymer ?
#
loop_
_entity_poly.entity_id
_entity_poly.type
_entity_poly.pdbx_seq_one_letter_code
_entity_poly.pdbx_strand_id
1 'polypeptide(L)'
;MNTEINNIIRNRRSVFPVQFNGEKIEDSIISEILFNANTAPTHKITQPWFYKVFHKSSKIDLANEVLRLKFGDDIPPNEKENIIKKFNLTSHVIC
;
A
#
# COMPACT_ATOMS: atom_id res chain seq x y z
N MET A 1 21.67 -10.82 20.76
CA MET A 1 20.65 -10.42 19.79
C MET A 1 21.04 -9.08 19.18
N ASN A 2 20.82 -8.88 17.89
CA ASN A 2 21.24 -7.68 17.20
C ASN A 2 20.40 -6.47 17.62
N THR A 3 21.05 -5.47 18.23
CA THR A 3 20.38 -4.25 18.74
C THR A 3 19.72 -3.45 17.61
N GLU A 4 20.36 -3.39 16.45
CA GLU A 4 19.84 -2.67 15.29
C GLU A 4 18.51 -3.28 14.80
N ILE A 5 18.46 -4.60 14.68
CA ILE A 5 17.23 -5.31 14.28
C ILE A 5 16.13 -5.08 15.32
N ASN A 6 16.47 -5.16 16.62
CA ASN A 6 15.51 -4.92 17.70
C ASN A 6 14.94 -3.50 17.62
N ASN A 7 15.77 -2.51 17.36
CA ASN A 7 15.33 -1.12 17.24
C ASN A 7 14.37 -0.94 16.05
N ILE A 8 14.66 -1.55 14.92
CA ILE A 8 13.77 -1.50 13.75
C ILE A 8 12.41 -2.08 14.09
N ILE A 9 12.37 -3.25 14.72
CA ILE A 9 11.13 -3.91 15.08
C ILE A 9 10.33 -3.07 16.09
N ARG A 10 11.00 -2.55 17.12
CA ARG A 10 10.35 -1.82 18.22
C ARG A 10 9.87 -0.43 17.79
N ASN A 11 10.54 0.20 16.84
CA ASN A 11 10.20 1.55 16.38
C ASN A 11 9.22 1.56 15.21
N ARG A 12 8.89 0.38 14.68
CA ARG A 12 7.90 0.29 13.60
C ARG A 12 6.55 0.81 14.10
N ARG A 13 5.91 1.63 13.32
CA ARG A 13 4.57 2.13 13.58
C ARG A 13 3.76 2.21 12.31
N SER A 14 2.45 2.21 12.43
CA SER A 14 1.55 2.48 11.32
C SER A 14 1.37 3.98 11.15
N VAL A 15 1.35 4.43 9.91
CA VAL A 15 1.16 5.84 9.55
C VAL A 15 -0.05 5.94 8.63
N PHE A 16 -0.96 6.85 8.93
CA PHE A 16 -2.15 7.06 8.10
C PHE A 16 -1.82 7.89 6.87
N PRO A 17 -2.54 7.68 5.74
CA PRO A 17 -2.27 8.41 4.49
C PRO A 17 -2.26 9.93 4.62
N VAL A 18 -3.07 10.50 5.51
CA VAL A 18 -3.10 11.95 5.75
C VAL A 18 -1.77 12.50 6.29
N GLN A 19 -0.93 11.62 6.86
CA GLN A 19 0.38 11.97 7.41
C GLN A 19 1.53 11.76 6.41
N PHE A 20 1.24 11.24 5.22
CA PHE A 20 2.26 11.01 4.19
C PHE A 20 2.72 12.35 3.61
N ASN A 21 4.00 12.40 3.23
CA ASN A 21 4.60 13.59 2.62
C ASN A 21 4.49 13.62 1.09
N GLY A 22 3.92 12.58 0.49
CA GLY A 22 3.76 12.50 -0.97
C GLY A 22 4.99 12.02 -1.73
N GLU A 23 6.10 11.73 -1.05
CA GLU A 23 7.30 11.22 -1.71
C GLU A 23 7.02 9.86 -2.36
N LYS A 24 7.64 9.64 -3.51
CA LYS A 24 7.51 8.38 -4.24
C LYS A 24 8.72 7.49 -3.97
N ILE A 25 8.44 6.21 -3.76
CA ILE A 25 9.47 5.18 -3.54
C ILE A 25 9.80 4.56 -4.89
N GLU A 26 11.07 4.27 -5.13
CA GLU A 26 11.50 3.61 -6.37
C GLU A 26 10.91 2.20 -6.48
N ASP A 27 10.54 1.80 -7.69
CA ASP A 27 9.96 0.47 -7.95
C ASP A 27 10.91 -0.65 -7.55
N SER A 28 12.22 -0.45 -7.68
CA SER A 28 13.22 -1.44 -7.27
C SER A 28 13.16 -1.75 -5.78
N ILE A 29 12.90 -0.74 -4.95
CA ILE A 29 12.74 -0.91 -3.50
C ILE A 29 11.47 -1.71 -3.21
N ILE A 30 10.38 -1.42 -3.90
CA ILE A 30 9.12 -2.16 -3.76
C ILE A 30 9.31 -3.63 -4.15
N SER A 31 10.03 -3.89 -5.24
CA SER A 31 10.34 -5.26 -5.66
C SER A 31 11.13 -6.02 -4.61
N GLU A 32 12.09 -5.38 -3.98
CA GLU A 32 12.89 -5.99 -2.92
C GLU A 32 12.06 -6.29 -1.67
N ILE A 33 11.18 -5.36 -1.29
CA ILE A 33 10.24 -5.57 -0.17
C ILE A 33 9.35 -6.78 -0.44
N LEU A 34 8.80 -6.91 -1.64
CA LEU A 34 7.93 -8.03 -2.00
C LEU A 34 8.68 -9.35 -2.07
N PHE A 35 9.93 -9.34 -2.54
CA PHE A 35 10.78 -10.51 -2.50
C PHE A 35 10.97 -11.00 -1.06
N ASN A 36 11.27 -10.09 -0.15
CA ASN A 36 11.42 -10.42 1.27
C ASN A 36 10.11 -10.92 1.89
N ALA A 37 8.98 -10.29 1.56
CA ALA A 37 7.68 -10.72 2.05
C ALA A 37 7.34 -12.15 1.61
N ASN A 38 7.77 -12.53 0.41
CA ASN A 38 7.51 -13.87 -0.14
C ASN A 38 8.29 -14.97 0.59
N THR A 39 9.25 -14.61 1.44
CA THR A 39 9.98 -15.58 2.27
C THR A 39 9.22 -15.98 3.54
N ALA A 40 8.07 -15.35 3.80
CA ALA A 40 7.27 -15.66 4.99
C ALA A 40 6.85 -17.14 4.98
N PRO A 41 6.82 -17.80 6.15
CA PRO A 41 6.44 -19.21 6.24
C PRO A 41 5.01 -19.44 5.75
N THR A 42 4.83 -20.54 5.00
CA THR A 42 3.51 -20.95 4.52
C THR A 42 3.26 -22.41 4.88
N HIS A 43 1.98 -22.78 4.97
CA HIS A 43 1.61 -24.17 5.22
C HIS A 43 2.10 -25.06 4.07
N LYS A 44 2.85 -26.11 4.39
CA LYS A 44 3.45 -27.06 3.42
C LYS A 44 4.32 -26.39 2.34
N ILE A 45 4.85 -25.21 2.63
CA ILE A 45 5.73 -24.46 1.73
C ILE A 45 5.04 -24.23 0.36
N THR A 46 3.75 -23.94 0.38
CA THR A 46 2.99 -23.71 -0.85
C THR A 46 3.21 -22.31 -1.45
N GLN A 47 3.71 -21.37 -0.65
CA GLN A 47 3.93 -19.98 -1.03
C GLN A 47 2.77 -19.38 -1.83
N PRO A 48 1.54 -19.35 -1.25
CA PRO A 48 0.35 -18.91 -1.97
C PRO A 48 0.27 -17.40 -2.14
N TRP A 49 1.32 -16.67 -1.76
CA TRP A 49 1.34 -15.22 -1.75
C TRP A 49 1.26 -14.67 -3.17
N PHE A 50 0.33 -13.78 -3.38
CA PHE A 50 0.12 -13.09 -4.64
C PHE A 50 -0.10 -11.61 -4.36
N TYR A 51 0.68 -10.75 -5.02
CA TYR A 51 0.61 -9.30 -4.78
C TYR A 51 0.26 -8.57 -6.06
N LYS A 52 -0.67 -7.62 -5.94
CA LYS A 52 -0.92 -6.62 -6.97
C LYS A 52 -0.37 -5.29 -6.48
N VAL A 53 0.42 -4.64 -7.32
CA VAL A 53 1.04 -3.35 -6.99
C VAL A 53 0.44 -2.28 -7.89
N PHE A 54 -0.12 -1.27 -7.25
CA PHE A 54 -0.70 -0.11 -7.95
C PHE A 54 0.20 1.09 -7.72
N HIS A 55 0.59 1.78 -8.79
CA HIS A 55 1.39 2.98 -8.71
C HIS A 55 1.02 3.95 -9.83
N LYS A 56 1.40 5.22 -9.70
CA LYS A 56 1.07 6.26 -10.68
C LYS A 56 -0.45 6.29 -10.96
N SER A 57 -0.84 6.27 -12.24
CA SER A 57 -2.26 6.33 -12.64
C SER A 57 -3.08 5.13 -12.18
N SER A 58 -2.48 3.96 -12.01
CA SER A 58 -3.20 2.77 -11.58
C SER A 58 -3.76 2.91 -10.16
N LYS A 59 -3.14 3.72 -9.30
CA LYS A 59 -3.68 4.03 -7.97
C LYS A 59 -5.01 4.76 -8.07
N ILE A 60 -5.14 5.67 -9.00
CA ILE A 60 -6.38 6.45 -9.21
C ILE A 60 -7.47 5.55 -9.78
N ASP A 61 -7.13 4.63 -10.66
CA ASP A 61 -8.07 3.63 -11.15
C ASP A 61 -8.61 2.77 -10.00
N LEU A 62 -7.72 2.35 -9.10
CA LEU A 62 -8.11 1.62 -7.89
C LEU A 62 -9.02 2.46 -6.99
N ALA A 63 -8.69 3.73 -6.78
CA ALA A 63 -9.48 4.65 -5.97
C ALA A 63 -10.89 4.81 -6.53
N ASN A 64 -11.02 4.96 -7.83
CA ASN A 64 -12.31 5.07 -8.50
C ASN A 64 -13.14 3.79 -8.36
N GLU A 65 -12.50 2.63 -8.43
CA GLU A 65 -13.17 1.35 -8.25
C GLU A 65 -13.68 1.17 -6.82
N VAL A 66 -12.89 1.58 -5.82
CA VAL A 66 -13.30 1.57 -4.40
C VAL A 66 -14.52 2.45 -4.20
N LEU A 67 -14.52 3.64 -4.79
CA LEU A 67 -15.67 4.57 -4.71
C LEU A 67 -16.92 3.98 -5.37
N ARG A 68 -16.75 3.37 -6.53
CA ARG A 68 -17.85 2.73 -7.24
C ARG A 68 -18.48 1.60 -6.43
N LEU A 69 -17.67 0.77 -5.81
CA LEU A 69 -18.14 -0.35 -4.98
C LEU A 69 -18.84 0.13 -3.70
N LYS A 70 -18.40 1.27 -3.15
CA LYS A 70 -18.95 1.78 -1.91
C LYS A 70 -20.23 2.59 -2.12
N PHE A 71 -20.29 3.43 -3.16
CA PHE A 71 -21.37 4.38 -3.37
C PHE A 71 -22.21 4.12 -4.62
N GLY A 72 -21.79 3.22 -5.51
CA GLY A 72 -22.44 3.01 -6.80
C GLY A 72 -22.31 4.25 -7.69
N ASP A 73 -23.43 4.68 -8.30
CA ASP A 73 -23.45 5.83 -9.20
C ASP A 73 -23.54 7.17 -8.47
N ASP A 74 -23.94 7.16 -7.19
CA ASP A 74 -24.15 8.35 -6.37
C ASP A 74 -22.94 8.62 -5.47
N ILE A 75 -21.80 8.95 -6.06
CA ILE A 75 -20.58 9.23 -5.31
C ILE A 75 -20.61 10.67 -4.78
N PRO A 76 -20.59 10.90 -3.44
CA PRO A 76 -20.50 12.24 -2.90
C PRO A 76 -19.21 12.92 -3.33
N PRO A 77 -19.24 14.18 -3.83
CA PRO A 77 -18.03 14.86 -4.31
C PRO A 77 -16.94 15.01 -3.25
N ASN A 78 -17.30 15.25 -2.00
CA ASN A 78 -16.35 15.39 -0.90
C ASN A 78 -15.65 14.06 -0.59
N GLU A 79 -16.36 12.93 -0.65
CA GLU A 79 -15.78 11.61 -0.46
C GLU A 79 -14.82 11.25 -1.59
N LYS A 80 -15.20 11.56 -2.83
CA LYS A 80 -14.34 11.35 -3.99
C LYS A 80 -13.04 12.12 -3.87
N GLU A 81 -13.13 13.42 -3.52
CA GLU A 81 -11.95 14.27 -3.35
C GLU A 81 -11.03 13.75 -2.26
N ASN A 82 -11.57 13.35 -1.12
CA ASN A 82 -10.79 12.83 0.01
C ASN A 82 -10.04 11.54 -0.35
N ILE A 83 -10.70 10.61 -1.01
CA ILE A 83 -10.10 9.32 -1.42
C ILE A 83 -9.00 9.55 -2.45
N ILE A 84 -9.27 10.34 -3.48
CA ILE A 84 -8.27 10.66 -4.53
C ILE A 84 -7.04 11.33 -3.91
N LYS A 85 -7.23 12.26 -2.99
CA LYS A 85 -6.13 12.93 -2.29
C LYS A 85 -5.26 11.94 -1.53
N LYS A 86 -5.87 11.01 -0.79
CA LYS A 86 -5.13 9.99 -0.02
C LYS A 86 -4.31 9.09 -0.94
N PHE A 87 -4.89 8.64 -2.05
CA PHE A 87 -4.17 7.80 -3.01
C PHE A 87 -3.04 8.56 -3.70
N ASN A 88 -3.20 9.87 -3.95
CA ASN A 88 -2.14 10.68 -4.54
C ASN A 88 -0.94 10.87 -3.60
N LEU A 89 -1.17 10.92 -2.30
CA LEU A 89 -0.10 11.01 -1.30
C LEU A 89 0.66 9.70 -1.15
N THR A 90 0.08 8.59 -1.55
CA THR A 90 0.65 7.24 -1.44
C THR A 90 1.59 6.98 -2.61
N SER A 91 2.78 6.42 -2.34
CA SER A 91 3.70 6.02 -3.41
C SER A 91 3.15 4.81 -4.18
N HIS A 92 2.89 3.73 -3.47
CA HIS A 92 2.40 2.47 -4.01
C HIS A 92 1.31 1.92 -3.11
N VAL A 93 0.36 1.20 -3.69
CA VAL A 93 -0.63 0.41 -2.95
C VAL A 93 -0.41 -1.05 -3.28
N ILE A 94 -0.25 -1.86 -2.26
CA ILE A 94 0.02 -3.30 -2.41
C ILE A 94 -1.17 -4.07 -1.84
N CYS A 95 -1.73 -4.93 -2.66
CA CYS A 95 -2.83 -5.81 -2.26
C CYS A 95 -2.46 -7.27 -2.38
#